data_40d905371f5a7d006e85294e325eb045
#
_entry.id   40d905371f5a7d006e85294e325eb045
#
_cell.length_a   1.000
_cell.length_b   1.000
_cell.length_c   1.000
_cell.angle_alpha   90.00
_cell.angle_beta   90.00
_cell.angle_gamma   90.00
#
_symmetry.space_group_name_H-M   'P 1'
#
loop_
_entity.id
_entity.type
_entity.pdbx_description
1 polymer ?
#
loop_
_entity_poly.entity_id
_entity_poly.type
_entity_poly.pdbx_seq_one_letter_code
_entity_poly.pdbx_strand_id
1 'polypeptide(L)'
;MVNEKNTIKTSRASETRVKNDRPKVWTPPSSLDAPPAPDGFRHRWIRAESVGFDDTKNVSGKLRSGWEFVRADEYPDSNYPQVKDGKYAGVIGVGGLVLARIPEEIAKSREEYFAKRTQDREEAIANDPFKEQHPSMPISKDRQTRVTFGGSKKN
;
A
#
# COMPACT_ATOMS: atom_id res chain seq x y z
N MET A 1 -35.84 4.05 -65.12
CA MET A 1 -36.10 3.94 -63.65
C MET A 1 -34.77 4.08 -62.92
N VAL A 2 -34.50 5.26 -62.45
CA VAL A 2 -33.23 5.58 -61.78
C VAL A 2 -33.43 5.45 -60.26
N ASN A 3 -32.65 4.57 -59.63
CA ASN A 3 -32.75 4.27 -58.21
C ASN A 3 -31.78 5.18 -57.50
N GLU A 4 -32.28 6.29 -56.94
CA GLU A 4 -31.50 7.19 -56.11
C GLU A 4 -31.17 6.53 -54.77
N LYS A 5 -29.90 6.19 -54.59
CA LYS A 5 -29.38 5.77 -53.31
C LYS A 5 -29.30 6.97 -52.35
N ASN A 6 -30.21 7.00 -51.40
CA ASN A 6 -30.28 7.98 -50.33
C ASN A 6 -29.10 7.73 -49.38
N THR A 7 -27.97 8.38 -49.62
CA THR A 7 -26.82 8.38 -48.74
C THR A 7 -27.12 9.29 -47.57
N ILE A 8 -27.45 8.70 -46.40
CA ILE A 8 -27.60 9.40 -45.14
C ILE A 8 -26.23 9.96 -44.77
N LYS A 9 -26.06 11.27 -44.94
CA LYS A 9 -24.87 11.98 -44.50
C LYS A 9 -24.83 11.99 -42.96
N THR A 10 -24.08 11.09 -42.34
CA THR A 10 -23.77 11.12 -40.92
C THR A 10 -23.08 12.43 -40.59
N SER A 11 -23.60 13.13 -39.59
CA SER A 11 -23.06 14.40 -39.13
C SER A 11 -21.60 14.23 -38.66
N ARG A 12 -20.70 15.11 -39.13
CA ARG A 12 -19.28 15.16 -38.67
C ARG A 12 -19.10 15.14 -37.19
N ALA A 13 -20.10 15.59 -36.43
CA ALA A 13 -20.09 15.57 -34.95
C ALA A 13 -20.18 14.14 -34.36
N SER A 14 -20.65 13.14 -35.11
CA SER A 14 -20.71 11.75 -34.64
C SER A 14 -19.43 10.98 -34.87
N GLU A 15 -18.60 11.39 -35.85
CA GLU A 15 -17.32 10.73 -36.15
C GLU A 15 -16.17 11.18 -35.20
N THR A 16 -16.27 12.39 -34.65
CA THR A 16 -15.21 12.98 -33.81
C THR A 16 -15.32 12.58 -32.34
N ARG A 17 -16.37 11.89 -31.92
CA ARG A 17 -16.47 11.30 -30.58
C ARG A 17 -15.84 9.91 -30.58
N VAL A 18 -14.52 9.86 -30.61
CA VAL A 18 -13.79 8.74 -30.01
C VAL A 18 -14.37 8.60 -28.60
N LYS A 19 -14.95 7.44 -28.31
CA LYS A 19 -15.43 7.13 -26.95
C LYS A 19 -14.24 7.25 -26.03
N ASN A 20 -14.08 8.42 -25.44
CA ASN A 20 -13.13 8.59 -24.35
C ASN A 20 -13.68 7.75 -23.19
N ASP A 21 -13.07 6.61 -22.94
CA ASP A 21 -13.28 5.77 -21.77
C ASP A 21 -12.74 6.49 -20.54
N ARG A 22 -13.27 7.68 -20.28
CA ARG A 22 -12.98 8.41 -19.05
C ARG A 22 -13.74 7.72 -17.93
N PRO A 23 -13.08 7.44 -16.80
CA PRO A 23 -13.77 6.90 -15.64
C PRO A 23 -14.95 7.80 -15.30
N LYS A 24 -16.14 7.21 -15.16
CA LYS A 24 -17.39 7.96 -14.90
C LYS A 24 -17.40 8.65 -13.55
N VAL A 25 -16.54 8.20 -12.64
CA VAL A 25 -16.38 8.76 -11.30
C VAL A 25 -14.95 9.28 -11.17
N TRP A 26 -14.81 10.57 -10.89
CA TRP A 26 -13.51 11.15 -10.61
C TRP A 26 -13.09 10.75 -9.19
N THR A 27 -11.91 10.16 -9.06
CA THR A 27 -11.24 9.92 -7.79
C THR A 27 -9.97 10.76 -7.74
N PRO A 28 -9.66 11.41 -6.61
CA PRO A 28 -8.43 12.18 -6.50
C PRO A 28 -7.22 11.24 -6.70
N PRO A 29 -6.26 11.61 -7.56
CA PRO A 29 -5.05 10.81 -7.75
C PRO A 29 -4.26 10.76 -6.44
N SER A 30 -3.75 9.60 -6.09
CA SER A 30 -2.85 9.45 -4.95
C SER A 30 -1.45 9.92 -5.33
N SER A 31 -0.79 10.68 -4.47
CA SER A 31 0.61 11.04 -4.67
C SER A 31 1.56 9.84 -4.47
N LEU A 32 1.06 8.75 -3.90
CA LEU A 32 1.80 7.52 -3.63
C LEU A 32 1.37 6.37 -4.55
N ASP A 33 0.86 6.68 -5.73
CA ASP A 33 0.58 5.66 -6.73
C ASP A 33 1.87 4.93 -7.11
N ALA A 34 1.81 3.61 -7.06
CA ALA A 34 2.94 2.74 -7.35
C ALA A 34 2.57 1.76 -8.47
N PRO A 35 3.55 1.33 -9.28
CA PRO A 35 3.32 0.25 -10.24
C PRO A 35 2.85 -1.02 -9.53
N PRO A 36 2.10 -1.89 -10.20
CA PRO A 36 1.77 -3.20 -9.65
C PRO A 36 3.07 -3.98 -9.37
N ALA A 37 3.10 -4.66 -8.23
CA ALA A 37 4.23 -5.51 -7.92
C ALA A 37 4.27 -6.70 -8.88
N PRO A 38 5.45 -7.15 -9.33
CA PRO A 38 5.60 -8.40 -10.05
C PRO A 38 5.10 -9.59 -9.22
N ASP A 39 4.72 -10.68 -9.88
CA ASP A 39 4.26 -11.89 -9.20
C ASP A 39 5.31 -12.39 -8.21
N GLY A 40 4.87 -12.70 -7.01
CA GLY A 40 5.73 -13.15 -5.92
C GLY A 40 6.50 -12.04 -5.18
N PHE A 41 6.23 -10.78 -5.49
CA PHE A 41 6.82 -9.64 -4.81
C PHE A 41 5.75 -8.73 -4.21
N ARG A 42 6.14 -8.01 -3.14
CA ARG A 42 5.32 -7.00 -2.47
C ARG A 42 6.04 -5.67 -2.50
N HIS A 43 5.37 -4.62 -2.94
CA HIS A 43 5.88 -3.24 -2.92
C HIS A 43 5.58 -2.54 -1.58
N ARG A 44 6.49 -1.63 -1.22
CA ARG A 44 6.33 -0.75 -0.06
C ARG A 44 7.10 0.55 -0.25
N TRP A 45 6.50 1.65 0.16
CA TRP A 45 7.18 2.92 0.31
C TRP A 45 8.06 2.92 1.57
N ILE A 46 9.31 3.31 1.41
CA ILE A 46 10.31 3.42 2.48
C ILE A 46 10.76 4.87 2.56
N ARG A 47 10.78 5.43 3.76
CA ARG A 47 11.31 6.76 3.97
C ARG A 47 12.84 6.74 3.83
N ALA A 48 13.34 7.48 2.86
CA ALA A 48 14.76 7.64 2.58
C ALA A 48 15.28 8.98 3.12
N GLU A 49 14.38 10.00 3.17
CA GLU A 49 14.70 11.34 3.61
C GLU A 49 13.59 11.87 4.52
N SER A 50 13.96 12.67 5.50
CA SER A 50 13.04 13.38 6.37
C SER A 50 13.55 14.79 6.63
N VAL A 51 12.76 15.80 6.27
CA VAL A 51 13.08 17.23 6.47
C VAL A 51 14.45 17.61 5.89
N GLY A 52 14.80 17.08 4.69
CA GLY A 52 16.09 17.36 4.02
C GLY A 52 17.28 16.55 4.57
N PHE A 53 17.07 15.62 5.49
CA PHE A 53 18.11 14.76 6.04
C PHE A 53 17.91 13.30 5.64
N ASP A 54 18.99 12.64 5.25
CA ASP A 54 19.01 11.21 4.93
C ASP A 54 18.65 10.34 6.14
N ASP A 55 17.63 9.49 5.99
CA ASP A 55 17.28 8.48 7.01
C ASP A 55 18.03 7.16 6.75
N THR A 56 19.36 7.24 6.83
CA THR A 56 20.25 6.09 6.60
C THR A 56 19.96 4.91 7.49
N LYS A 57 19.53 5.15 8.74
CA LYS A 57 19.18 4.09 9.71
C LYS A 57 17.99 3.27 9.23
N ASN A 58 16.93 3.93 8.76
CA ASN A 58 15.75 3.25 8.25
C ASN A 58 16.06 2.48 6.98
N VAL A 59 16.71 3.14 6.01
CA VAL A 59 17.06 2.52 4.73
C VAL A 59 17.97 1.32 4.91
N SER A 60 19.06 1.45 5.67
CA SER A 60 19.99 0.33 5.89
C SER A 60 19.33 -0.84 6.61
N GLY A 61 18.44 -0.56 7.56
CA GLY A 61 17.64 -1.59 8.23
C GLY A 61 16.72 -2.34 7.28
N LYS A 62 16.12 -1.63 6.32
CA LYS A 62 15.25 -2.25 5.29
C LYS A 62 16.07 -3.09 4.31
N LEU A 63 17.18 -2.57 3.79
CA LEU A 63 18.05 -3.32 2.88
C LEU A 63 18.56 -4.62 3.53
N ARG A 64 18.99 -4.57 4.80
CA ARG A 64 19.40 -5.77 5.55
C ARG A 64 18.25 -6.76 5.77
N SER A 65 17.01 -6.30 5.73
CA SER A 65 15.81 -7.14 5.84
C SER A 65 15.36 -7.74 4.51
N GLY A 66 16.14 -7.58 3.42
CA GLY A 66 15.86 -8.13 2.10
C GLY A 66 15.00 -7.26 1.20
N TRP A 67 14.85 -5.96 1.53
CA TRP A 67 14.19 -5.00 0.63
C TRP A 67 15.16 -4.54 -0.45
N GLU A 68 14.66 -4.42 -1.68
CA GLU A 68 15.38 -3.91 -2.84
C GLU A 68 14.65 -2.68 -3.40
N PHE A 69 15.39 -1.69 -3.89
CA PHE A 69 14.76 -0.52 -4.52
C PHE A 69 14.22 -0.86 -5.91
N VAL A 70 13.06 -0.29 -6.22
CA VAL A 70 12.43 -0.41 -7.53
C VAL A 70 12.84 0.76 -8.39
N ARG A 71 13.43 0.46 -9.54
CA ARG A 71 13.91 1.47 -10.47
C ARG A 71 12.85 1.86 -11.48
N ALA A 72 12.88 3.11 -11.94
CA ALA A 72 11.92 3.61 -12.91
C ALA A 72 12.10 2.96 -14.30
N ASP A 73 13.32 2.56 -14.64
CA ASP A 73 13.67 1.84 -15.89
C ASP A 73 13.02 0.45 -15.98
N GLU A 74 12.61 -0.15 -14.87
CA GLU A 74 11.86 -1.41 -14.86
C GLU A 74 10.41 -1.23 -15.36
N TYR A 75 9.89 0.01 -15.40
CA TYR A 75 8.52 0.34 -15.81
C TYR A 75 8.49 1.44 -16.87
N PRO A 76 9.03 1.20 -18.09
CA PRO A 76 9.20 2.24 -19.12
C PRO A 76 7.87 2.82 -19.62
N ASP A 77 6.81 2.02 -19.60
CA ASP A 77 5.48 2.42 -20.09
C ASP A 77 4.71 3.32 -19.09
N SER A 78 5.30 3.59 -17.95
CA SER A 78 4.64 4.27 -16.84
C SER A 78 5.40 5.52 -16.44
N ASN A 79 4.70 6.64 -16.30
CA ASN A 79 5.31 7.92 -15.92
C ASN A 79 5.30 8.11 -14.40
N TYR A 80 5.91 7.18 -13.65
CA TYR A 80 6.05 7.32 -12.22
C TYR A 80 7.14 8.34 -11.86
N PRO A 81 6.95 9.12 -10.80
CA PRO A 81 7.96 10.04 -10.33
C PRO A 81 9.22 9.30 -9.88
N GLN A 82 10.37 9.78 -10.32
CA GLN A 82 11.66 9.20 -9.96
C GLN A 82 12.54 10.25 -9.25
N VAL A 83 13.40 9.77 -8.38
CA VAL A 83 14.44 10.60 -7.77
C VAL A 83 15.47 10.93 -8.85
N LYS A 84 15.69 12.23 -9.10
CA LYS A 84 16.57 12.70 -10.18
C LYS A 84 18.04 12.68 -9.78
N ASP A 85 18.32 13.06 -8.54
CA ASP A 85 19.67 13.32 -8.07
C ASP A 85 19.98 12.57 -6.77
N GLY A 86 21.25 12.41 -6.47
CA GLY A 86 21.73 11.84 -5.22
C GLY A 86 21.83 10.32 -5.21
N LYS A 87 21.86 9.77 -4.01
CA LYS A 87 22.10 8.36 -3.72
C LYS A 87 21.03 7.41 -4.30
N TYR A 88 19.82 7.90 -4.45
CA TYR A 88 18.67 7.11 -4.92
C TYR A 88 18.24 7.49 -6.34
N ALA A 89 19.13 8.11 -7.13
CA ALA A 89 18.85 8.50 -8.50
C ALA A 89 18.37 7.30 -9.35
N GLY A 90 17.27 7.52 -10.11
CA GLY A 90 16.64 6.48 -10.94
C GLY A 90 15.71 5.52 -10.18
N VAL A 91 15.57 5.65 -8.87
CA VAL A 91 14.58 4.91 -8.08
C VAL A 91 13.23 5.63 -8.15
N ILE A 92 12.14 4.88 -8.21
CA ILE A 92 10.79 5.46 -8.09
C ILE A 92 10.66 6.07 -6.70
N GLY A 93 10.39 7.37 -6.62
CA GLY A 93 10.35 8.08 -5.35
C GLY A 93 9.62 9.40 -5.39
N VAL A 94 9.03 9.79 -4.28
CA VAL A 94 8.22 11.00 -4.09
C VAL A 94 8.37 11.54 -2.67
N GLY A 95 8.70 12.81 -2.54
CA GLY A 95 8.67 13.52 -1.25
C GLY A 95 9.53 12.88 -0.15
N GLY A 96 10.73 12.38 -0.48
CA GLY A 96 11.61 11.69 0.45
C GLY A 96 11.27 10.22 0.72
N LEU A 97 10.26 9.68 0.02
CA LEU A 97 9.93 8.26 0.01
C LEU A 97 10.48 7.60 -1.25
N VAL A 98 10.98 6.39 -1.12
CA VAL A 98 11.44 5.54 -2.23
C VAL A 98 10.65 4.23 -2.25
N LEU A 99 10.36 3.75 -3.45
CA LEU A 99 9.67 2.48 -3.62
C LEU A 99 10.66 1.32 -3.49
N ALA A 100 10.28 0.32 -2.73
CA ALA A 100 11.06 -0.90 -2.59
C ALA A 100 10.16 -2.13 -2.70
N ARG A 101 10.75 -3.25 -3.09
CA ARG A 101 10.11 -4.55 -3.19
C ARG A 101 10.79 -5.58 -2.29
N ILE A 102 10.05 -6.60 -1.92
CA ILE A 102 10.56 -7.76 -1.19
C ILE A 102 9.85 -9.02 -1.73
N PRO A 103 10.51 -10.17 -1.79
CA PRO A 103 9.83 -11.44 -2.05
C PRO A 103 8.71 -11.70 -1.03
N GLU A 104 7.56 -12.14 -1.51
CA GLU A 104 6.39 -12.34 -0.65
C GLU A 104 6.62 -13.37 0.45
N GLU A 105 7.44 -14.39 0.17
CA GLU A 105 7.83 -15.41 1.15
C GLU A 105 8.54 -14.79 2.36
N ILE A 106 9.51 -13.89 2.11
CA ILE A 106 10.23 -13.19 3.19
C ILE A 106 9.27 -12.27 3.95
N ALA A 107 8.37 -11.60 3.24
CA ALA A 107 7.36 -10.74 3.88
C ALA A 107 6.45 -11.53 4.81
N LYS A 108 5.95 -12.70 4.37
CA LYS A 108 5.11 -13.61 5.17
C LYS A 108 5.88 -14.16 6.38
N SER A 109 7.09 -14.69 6.16
CA SER A 109 7.92 -15.20 7.25
C SER A 109 8.20 -14.13 8.33
N ARG A 110 8.39 -12.90 7.90
CA ARG A 110 8.57 -11.77 8.80
C ARG A 110 7.29 -11.45 9.58
N GLU A 111 6.14 -11.44 8.92
CA GLU A 111 4.84 -11.23 9.56
C GLU A 111 4.59 -12.31 10.63
N GLU A 112 4.82 -13.57 10.31
CA GLU A 112 4.70 -14.70 11.23
C GLU A 112 5.63 -14.57 12.45
N TYR A 113 6.90 -14.20 12.22
CA TYR A 113 7.84 -13.99 13.30
C TYR A 113 7.37 -12.91 14.28
N PHE A 114 6.90 -11.77 13.78
CA PHE A 114 6.44 -10.70 14.67
C PHE A 114 5.08 -11.01 15.29
N ALA A 115 4.18 -11.70 14.59
CA ALA A 115 2.91 -12.16 15.15
C ALA A 115 3.14 -13.11 16.33
N LYS A 116 4.01 -14.12 16.14
CA LYS A 116 4.38 -15.03 17.20
C LYS A 116 5.01 -14.30 18.40
N ARG A 117 5.95 -13.40 18.15
CA ARG A 117 6.59 -12.63 19.22
C ARG A 117 5.61 -11.73 19.97
N THR A 118 4.58 -11.21 19.30
CA THR A 118 3.53 -10.43 19.94
C THR A 118 2.65 -11.33 20.79
N GLN A 119 2.27 -12.49 20.26
CA GLN A 119 1.49 -13.48 21.00
C GLN A 119 2.22 -13.96 22.24
N ASP A 120 3.51 -14.33 22.14
CA ASP A 120 4.32 -14.77 23.28
C ASP A 120 4.37 -13.71 24.39
N ARG A 121 4.43 -12.42 23.99
CA ARG A 121 4.40 -11.30 24.95
C ARG A 121 3.03 -11.12 25.60
N GLU A 122 1.96 -11.23 24.82
CA GLU A 122 0.59 -11.13 25.32
C GLU A 122 0.29 -12.27 26.32
N GLU A 123 0.73 -13.49 25.99
CA GLU A 123 0.61 -14.65 26.88
C GLU A 123 1.42 -14.46 28.18
N ALA A 124 2.65 -13.95 28.07
CA ALA A 124 3.46 -13.65 29.24
C ALA A 124 2.78 -12.64 30.17
N ILE A 125 2.29 -11.51 29.61
CA ILE A 125 1.56 -10.48 30.35
C ILE A 125 0.25 -11.04 30.93
N ALA A 126 -0.43 -11.93 30.19
CA ALA A 126 -1.67 -12.52 30.68
C ALA A 126 -1.45 -13.51 31.83
N ASN A 127 -0.33 -14.22 31.82
CA ASN A 127 0.00 -15.25 32.82
C ASN A 127 0.68 -14.70 34.07
N ASP A 128 1.35 -13.55 33.97
CA ASP A 128 2.10 -12.96 35.07
C ASP A 128 1.23 -12.65 36.33
N PRO A 129 0.06 -12.01 36.18
CA PRO A 129 -0.83 -11.79 37.33
C PRO A 129 -1.31 -13.08 38.01
N PHE A 130 -1.51 -14.14 37.22
CA PHE A 130 -1.98 -15.44 37.75
C PHE A 130 -0.89 -16.16 38.58
N LYS A 131 0.38 -15.91 38.31
CA LYS A 131 1.48 -16.46 39.12
C LYS A 131 1.55 -15.84 40.54
N GLU A 132 1.13 -14.59 40.68
CA GLU A 132 1.08 -13.85 41.93
C GLU A 132 -0.28 -13.93 42.62
N GLN A 133 -1.20 -14.74 42.12
CA GLN A 133 -2.54 -14.91 42.68
C GLN A 133 -2.48 -15.53 44.09
N HIS A 134 -3.11 -14.85 45.05
CA HIS A 134 -3.27 -15.37 46.40
C HIS A 134 -4.68 -15.96 46.59
N PRO A 135 -4.84 -17.10 47.31
CA PRO A 135 -6.15 -17.72 47.55
C PRO A 135 -7.21 -16.80 48.15
N SER A 136 -6.79 -15.80 48.92
CA SER A 136 -7.69 -14.80 49.55
C SER A 136 -8.08 -13.65 48.61
N MET A 137 -7.43 -13.53 47.45
CA MET A 137 -7.67 -12.48 46.46
C MET A 137 -7.53 -13.06 45.05
N PRO A 138 -8.55 -13.81 44.58
CA PRO A 138 -8.49 -14.36 43.24
C PRO A 138 -8.57 -13.27 42.18
N ILE A 139 -7.66 -13.30 41.20
CA ILE A 139 -7.65 -12.38 40.07
C ILE A 139 -8.55 -12.95 39.00
N SER A 140 -9.64 -12.26 38.65
CA SER A 140 -10.49 -12.58 37.51
C SER A 140 -10.19 -11.64 36.35
N LYS A 141 -10.06 -12.19 35.14
CA LYS A 141 -9.86 -11.41 33.92
C LYS A 141 -11.18 -11.41 33.13
N ASP A 142 -11.87 -10.29 33.18
CA ASP A 142 -13.07 -10.07 32.35
C ASP A 142 -12.71 -9.08 31.23
N ARG A 143 -12.73 -9.55 29.98
CA ARG A 143 -12.42 -8.72 28.81
C ARG A 143 -13.72 -8.47 28.05
N GLN A 144 -14.36 -7.35 28.34
CA GLN A 144 -15.55 -6.91 27.62
C GLN A 144 -15.18 -5.88 26.55
N THR A 145 -15.15 -6.29 25.29
CA THR A 145 -14.98 -5.37 24.18
C THR A 145 -16.31 -5.24 23.45
N ARG A 146 -16.96 -4.08 23.59
CA ARG A 146 -18.20 -3.77 22.87
C ARG A 146 -17.93 -2.67 21.86
N VAL A 147 -17.94 -3.04 20.57
CA VAL A 147 -17.91 -2.06 19.47
C VAL A 147 -19.36 -1.77 19.09
N THR A 148 -19.83 -0.56 19.39
CA THR A 148 -21.14 -0.09 18.97
C THR A 148 -20.98 0.75 17.73
N PHE A 149 -21.29 0.21 16.55
CA PHE A 149 -21.47 1.03 15.36
C PHE A 149 -22.79 1.77 15.50
N GLY A 150 -22.75 3.09 15.42
CA GLY A 150 -23.94 3.94 15.44
C GLY A 150 -24.84 3.59 14.24
N GLY A 151 -25.83 2.75 14.47
CA GLY A 151 -26.86 2.47 13.49
C GLY A 151 -27.78 3.68 13.39
N SER A 152 -27.75 4.39 12.26
CA SER A 152 -28.75 5.35 11.89
C SER A 152 -30.09 4.62 11.76
N LYS A 153 -31.04 4.88 12.68
CA LYS A 153 -32.43 4.47 12.48
C LYS A 153 -32.98 5.28 11.30
N LYS A 154 -33.24 4.62 10.18
CA LYS A 154 -34.15 5.16 9.16
C LYS A 154 -35.57 5.12 9.71
N ASN A 155 -36.15 6.29 9.92
CA ASN A 155 -37.62 6.46 9.94
C ASN A 155 -38.13 6.35 8.52
#